data_bb8720a292a286d9efeea60c63efb5a9
#
_entry.id   bb8720a292a286d9efeea60c63efb5a9
#
_cell.length_a   1.000
_cell.length_b   1.000
_cell.length_c   1.000
_cell.angle_alpha   90.00
_cell.angle_beta   90.00
_cell.angle_gamma   90.00
#
_symmetry.space_group_name_H-M   'P 1'
#
loop_
_entity.id
_entity.type
_entity.pdbx_description
1 polymer ?
#
loop_
_entity_poly.entity_id
_entity_poly.type
_entity_poly.pdbx_seq_one_letter_code
_entity_poly.pdbx_strand_id
1 'polypeptide(L)'
;MRISVVNFKSQKDVIKNIALMKDYIEKAVDSGTDFVVFPELCITGYYYFLSDPKMINEELVAQAVSMCQKISCKQHIYICFGAPYYEADLIYNAAFITCPDNTVKIYKKIHICGYEHQIFSKGRKPLILDTEYGKIGFGICYDTIRFPELIRYYCYKGVNLYVNLSAVTEDEQCDACYLKRVIEYHVLSNGIYIASSNVCGIQNGDKFSGGSCVAGPVRKTEKPIHYYCNEELSQEPGIFTDEIKPEENLRMIFDGNRFSPIPDFDMNLYYSWYQER
;
A
#
# COMPACT_ATOMS: atom_id res chain seq x y z
N MET A 1 -6.26 15.52 -4.15
CA MET A 1 -6.73 14.13 -4.12
C MET A 1 -7.19 13.80 -2.71
N ARG A 2 -8.41 13.35 -2.57
CA ARG A 2 -8.94 12.88 -1.28
C ARG A 2 -8.69 11.38 -1.16
N ILE A 3 -7.97 10.95 -0.13
CA ILE A 3 -7.53 9.57 0.03
C ILE A 3 -8.01 8.97 1.34
N SER A 4 -8.40 7.69 1.30
CA SER A 4 -8.77 6.92 2.49
C SER A 4 -7.88 5.71 2.66
N VAL A 5 -7.48 5.43 3.90
CA VAL A 5 -6.79 4.21 4.31
C VAL A 5 -7.57 3.48 5.39
N VAL A 6 -7.54 2.16 5.39
CA VAL A 6 -8.41 1.34 6.24
C VAL A 6 -7.60 0.48 7.20
N ASN A 7 -7.88 0.59 8.51
CA ASN A 7 -7.55 -0.46 9.47
C ASN A 7 -8.59 -1.57 9.31
N PHE A 8 -8.21 -2.67 8.66
CA PHE A 8 -9.14 -3.73 8.32
C PHE A 8 -8.99 -4.92 9.25
N LYS A 9 -10.07 -5.25 9.98
CA LYS A 9 -10.14 -6.43 10.85
C LYS A 9 -10.74 -7.60 10.07
N SER A 10 -9.90 -8.37 9.40
CA SER A 10 -10.35 -9.57 8.67
C SER A 10 -10.88 -10.63 9.60
N GLN A 11 -11.92 -11.33 9.15
CA GLN A 11 -12.52 -12.50 9.77
C GLN A 11 -12.08 -13.77 9.04
N LYS A 12 -12.20 -14.94 9.68
CA LYS A 12 -12.00 -16.23 9.01
C LYS A 12 -13.21 -16.61 8.13
N ASP A 13 -13.69 -15.65 7.34
CA ASP A 13 -14.84 -15.79 6.46
C ASP A 13 -14.69 -14.78 5.30
N VAL A 14 -14.36 -15.30 4.14
CA VAL A 14 -14.08 -14.47 2.94
C VAL A 14 -15.30 -13.65 2.52
N ILE A 15 -16.50 -14.25 2.58
CA ILE A 15 -17.74 -13.57 2.16
C ILE A 15 -18.03 -12.37 3.08
N LYS A 16 -17.83 -12.56 4.40
CA LYS A 16 -17.99 -11.47 5.37
C LYS A 16 -16.93 -10.38 5.17
N ASN A 17 -15.70 -10.75 4.83
CA ASN A 17 -14.65 -9.77 4.55
C ASN A 17 -14.95 -8.97 3.28
N ILE A 18 -15.47 -9.60 2.23
CA ILE A 18 -15.90 -8.90 1.00
C ILE A 18 -17.05 -7.94 1.30
N ALA A 19 -18.03 -8.37 2.10
CA ALA A 19 -19.14 -7.50 2.54
C ALA A 19 -18.63 -6.32 3.37
N LEU A 20 -17.76 -6.57 4.35
CA LEU A 20 -17.15 -5.51 5.16
C LEU A 20 -16.31 -4.53 4.32
N MET A 21 -15.56 -5.04 3.33
CA MET A 21 -14.82 -4.20 2.39
C MET A 21 -15.76 -3.28 1.62
N LYS A 22 -16.90 -3.81 1.15
CA LYS A 22 -17.94 -3.01 0.48
C LYS A 22 -18.47 -1.90 1.38
N ASP A 23 -18.78 -2.19 2.66
CA ASP A 23 -19.25 -1.18 3.61
C ASP A 23 -18.22 -0.04 3.82
N TYR A 24 -16.92 -0.36 3.85
CA TYR A 24 -15.88 0.66 3.92
C TYR A 24 -15.75 1.46 2.61
N ILE A 25 -15.93 0.82 1.46
CA ILE A 25 -15.94 1.53 0.16
C ILE A 25 -17.12 2.51 0.11
N GLU A 26 -18.30 2.12 0.58
CA GLU A 26 -19.48 3.00 0.64
C GLU A 26 -19.20 4.21 1.54
N LYS A 27 -18.60 4.02 2.72
CA LYS A 27 -18.15 5.11 3.59
C LYS A 27 -17.11 6.03 2.93
N ALA A 28 -16.18 5.47 2.16
CA ALA A 28 -15.20 6.24 1.39
C ALA A 28 -15.89 7.11 0.33
N VAL A 29 -16.84 6.53 -0.42
CA VAL A 29 -17.66 7.26 -1.41
C VAL A 29 -18.44 8.40 -0.75
N ASP A 30 -19.10 8.13 0.37
CA ASP A 30 -19.88 9.15 1.11
C ASP A 30 -18.98 10.29 1.63
N SER A 31 -17.69 10.00 1.87
CA SER A 31 -16.69 10.99 2.26
C SER A 31 -16.07 11.74 1.07
N GLY A 32 -16.48 11.45 -0.17
CA GLY A 32 -15.93 12.05 -1.39
C GLY A 32 -14.50 11.61 -1.68
N THR A 33 -14.14 10.38 -1.34
CA THR A 33 -12.81 9.82 -1.55
C THR A 33 -12.55 9.56 -3.02
N ASP A 34 -11.37 9.94 -3.53
CA ASP A 34 -10.89 9.62 -4.88
C ASP A 34 -10.16 8.28 -4.94
N PHE A 35 -9.44 7.92 -3.86
CA PHE A 35 -8.65 6.70 -3.77
C PHE A 35 -8.76 6.04 -2.40
N VAL A 36 -9.26 4.81 -2.33
CA VAL A 36 -9.32 4.04 -1.08
C VAL A 36 -8.35 2.87 -1.09
N VAL A 37 -7.63 2.68 0.02
CA VAL A 37 -6.60 1.65 0.19
C VAL A 37 -6.99 0.70 1.32
N PHE A 38 -7.02 -0.58 1.01
CA PHE A 38 -7.18 -1.68 1.95
C PHE A 38 -5.86 -2.42 2.16
N PRO A 39 -5.69 -3.16 3.26
CA PRO A 39 -4.42 -3.80 3.56
C PRO A 39 -4.16 -5.09 2.75
N GLU A 40 -2.98 -5.65 2.98
CA GLU A 40 -2.49 -6.90 2.45
C GLU A 40 -3.44 -8.06 2.80
N LEU A 41 -3.79 -8.89 1.82
CA LEU A 41 -4.66 -10.08 1.96
C LEU A 41 -5.94 -9.82 2.78
N CYS A 42 -6.53 -8.62 2.66
CA CYS A 42 -7.63 -8.19 3.52
C CYS A 42 -8.89 -9.06 3.37
N ILE A 43 -9.18 -9.57 2.15
CA ILE A 43 -10.39 -10.39 1.93
C ILE A 43 -10.27 -11.82 2.48
N THR A 44 -9.06 -12.30 2.72
CA THR A 44 -8.82 -13.63 3.29
C THR A 44 -8.43 -13.57 4.77
N GLY A 45 -7.81 -12.47 5.18
CA GLY A 45 -6.99 -12.40 6.37
C GLY A 45 -5.62 -13.06 6.14
N TYR A 46 -4.56 -12.43 6.62
CA TYR A 46 -3.18 -12.83 6.34
C TYR A 46 -2.88 -14.25 6.89
N TYR A 47 -2.97 -14.44 8.20
CA TYR A 47 -2.68 -15.74 8.80
C TYR A 47 -3.76 -16.78 8.58
N TYR A 48 -5.00 -16.38 8.34
CA TYR A 48 -6.05 -17.34 7.97
C TYR A 48 -5.73 -17.97 6.62
N PHE A 49 -5.30 -17.17 5.64
CA PHE A 49 -4.91 -17.69 4.32
C PHE A 49 -3.63 -18.52 4.38
N LEU A 50 -2.59 -18.08 5.11
CA LEU A 50 -1.35 -18.83 5.22
C LEU A 50 -1.56 -20.20 5.88
N SER A 51 -2.52 -20.33 6.80
CA SER A 51 -2.85 -21.61 7.45
C SER A 51 -3.79 -22.49 6.62
N ASP A 52 -4.60 -21.92 5.75
CA ASP A 52 -5.52 -22.63 4.87
C ASP A 52 -5.69 -21.92 3.51
N PRO A 53 -4.77 -22.13 2.56
CA PRO A 53 -4.86 -21.48 1.24
C PRO A 53 -6.10 -21.90 0.43
N LYS A 54 -6.81 -22.98 0.83
CA LYS A 54 -8.02 -23.44 0.15
C LYS A 54 -9.28 -22.71 0.59
N MET A 55 -9.18 -21.79 1.58
CA MET A 55 -10.34 -21.03 2.07
C MET A 55 -10.94 -20.09 1.02
N ILE A 56 -10.21 -19.79 -0.05
CA ILE A 56 -10.64 -18.98 -1.18
C ILE A 56 -10.20 -19.62 -2.48
N ASN A 57 -10.92 -19.35 -3.54
CA ASN A 57 -10.58 -19.74 -4.92
C ASN A 57 -10.56 -18.52 -5.84
N GLU A 58 -10.09 -18.71 -7.06
CA GLU A 58 -10.01 -17.68 -8.08
C GLU A 58 -11.37 -17.01 -8.35
N GLU A 59 -12.46 -17.77 -8.34
CA GLU A 59 -13.81 -17.25 -8.61
C GLU A 59 -14.25 -16.23 -7.54
N LEU A 60 -14.01 -16.48 -6.27
CA LEU A 60 -14.34 -15.54 -5.18
C LEU A 60 -13.49 -14.26 -5.27
N VAL A 61 -12.21 -14.39 -5.65
CA VAL A 61 -11.37 -13.21 -5.92
C VAL A 61 -11.93 -12.42 -7.10
N ALA A 62 -12.30 -13.08 -8.19
CA ALA A 62 -12.88 -12.43 -9.36
C ALA A 62 -14.21 -11.72 -9.04
N GLN A 63 -15.04 -12.30 -8.15
CA GLN A 63 -16.27 -11.65 -7.68
C GLN A 63 -15.95 -10.36 -6.90
N ALA A 64 -14.96 -10.39 -5.98
CA ALA A 64 -14.53 -9.19 -5.26
C ALA A 64 -13.99 -8.11 -6.20
N VAL A 65 -13.16 -8.48 -7.17
CA VAL A 65 -12.64 -7.57 -8.20
C VAL A 65 -13.78 -6.97 -9.02
N SER A 66 -14.73 -7.79 -9.49
CA SER A 66 -15.90 -7.32 -10.28
C SER A 66 -16.77 -6.35 -9.48
N MET A 67 -16.96 -6.61 -8.19
CA MET A 67 -17.70 -5.69 -7.29
C MET A 67 -16.98 -4.35 -7.20
N CYS A 68 -15.69 -4.35 -6.88
CA CYS A 68 -14.88 -3.13 -6.78
C CYS A 68 -14.85 -2.36 -8.10
N GLN A 69 -14.67 -3.06 -9.22
CA GLN A 69 -14.63 -2.45 -10.55
C GLN A 69 -15.93 -1.74 -10.91
N LYS A 70 -17.08 -2.36 -10.62
CA LYS A 70 -18.40 -1.71 -10.81
C LYS A 70 -18.56 -0.44 -10.00
N ILE A 71 -18.07 -0.46 -8.74
CA ILE A 71 -18.12 0.71 -7.87
C ILE A 71 -17.15 1.79 -8.39
N SER A 72 -15.91 1.40 -8.75
CA SER A 72 -14.91 2.32 -9.30
C SER A 72 -15.44 3.08 -10.52
N CYS A 73 -16.05 2.38 -11.48
CA CYS A 73 -16.63 3.01 -12.66
C CYS A 73 -17.81 3.92 -12.35
N LYS A 74 -18.71 3.47 -11.43
CA LYS A 74 -19.94 4.21 -11.12
C LYS A 74 -19.65 5.47 -10.30
N GLN A 75 -18.71 5.40 -9.37
CA GLN A 75 -18.42 6.45 -8.40
C GLN A 75 -17.17 7.27 -8.75
N HIS A 76 -16.48 6.94 -9.85
CA HIS A 76 -15.21 7.56 -10.26
C HIS A 76 -14.13 7.54 -9.17
N ILE A 77 -13.98 6.39 -8.50
CA ILE A 77 -13.04 6.17 -7.41
C ILE A 77 -12.03 5.05 -7.77
N TYR A 78 -10.78 5.21 -7.35
CA TYR A 78 -9.81 4.12 -7.36
C TYR A 78 -9.95 3.28 -6.09
N ILE A 79 -9.95 1.95 -6.22
CA ILE A 79 -10.02 1.03 -5.08
C ILE A 79 -8.82 0.09 -5.15
N CYS A 80 -7.96 0.11 -4.11
CA CYS A 80 -6.80 -0.76 -3.99
C CYS A 80 -6.98 -1.72 -2.81
N PHE A 81 -6.88 -3.03 -3.04
CA PHE A 81 -7.03 -4.03 -1.99
C PHE A 81 -6.13 -5.25 -2.19
N GLY A 82 -5.74 -5.89 -1.08
CA GLY A 82 -4.89 -7.09 -1.07
C GLY A 82 -5.68 -8.38 -1.15
N ALA A 83 -5.29 -9.27 -2.08
CA ALA A 83 -5.85 -10.61 -2.23
C ALA A 83 -4.85 -11.56 -2.89
N PRO A 84 -5.03 -12.89 -2.80
CA PRO A 84 -4.31 -13.85 -3.63
C PRO A 84 -4.65 -13.62 -5.11
N TYR A 85 -3.64 -13.68 -5.97
CA TYR A 85 -3.82 -13.66 -7.42
C TYR A 85 -3.35 -14.98 -8.02
N TYR A 86 -4.20 -15.60 -8.82
CA TYR A 86 -3.94 -16.88 -9.47
C TYR A 86 -3.54 -16.65 -10.92
N GLU A 87 -2.42 -17.25 -11.34
CA GLU A 87 -1.94 -17.20 -12.71
C GLU A 87 -1.31 -18.54 -13.07
N ALA A 88 -1.98 -19.30 -13.95
CA ALA A 88 -1.64 -20.69 -14.20
C ALA A 88 -1.57 -21.50 -12.88
N ASP A 89 -0.46 -22.20 -12.64
CA ASP A 89 -0.24 -22.98 -11.40
C ASP A 89 0.39 -22.18 -10.26
N LEU A 90 0.48 -20.85 -10.40
CA LEU A 90 1.16 -19.98 -9.43
C LEU A 90 0.15 -19.13 -8.66
N ILE A 91 0.44 -18.93 -7.39
CA ILE A 91 -0.30 -18.00 -6.52
C ILE A 91 0.63 -16.84 -6.14
N TYR A 92 0.12 -15.61 -6.20
CA TYR A 92 0.84 -14.42 -5.80
C TYR A 92 0.09 -13.69 -4.68
N ASN A 93 0.83 -13.15 -3.74
CA ASN A 93 0.31 -12.10 -2.86
C ASN A 93 0.24 -10.82 -3.70
N ALA A 94 -0.94 -10.25 -3.88
CA ALA A 94 -1.13 -9.18 -4.84
C ALA A 94 -2.00 -8.03 -4.33
N ALA A 95 -1.75 -6.84 -4.85
CA ALA A 95 -2.65 -5.71 -4.78
C ALA A 95 -3.42 -5.59 -6.09
N PHE A 96 -4.74 -5.53 -5.99
CA PHE A 96 -5.65 -5.24 -7.09
C PHE A 96 -6.04 -3.78 -7.03
N ILE A 97 -5.95 -3.10 -8.15
CA ILE A 97 -6.34 -1.69 -8.29
C ILE A 97 -7.41 -1.60 -9.36
N THR A 98 -8.65 -1.34 -8.95
CA THR A 98 -9.75 -1.07 -9.88
C THR A 98 -9.83 0.42 -10.14
N CYS A 99 -9.92 0.78 -11.42
CA CYS A 99 -9.84 2.16 -11.89
C CYS A 99 -11.18 2.66 -12.44
N PRO A 100 -11.43 3.98 -12.42
CA PRO A 100 -12.64 4.59 -12.97
C PRO A 100 -12.88 4.30 -14.46
N ASP A 101 -11.80 4.08 -15.22
CA ASP A 101 -11.81 3.77 -16.65
C ASP A 101 -12.16 2.30 -16.98
N ASN A 102 -12.66 1.56 -16.01
CA ASN A 102 -12.98 0.13 -16.13
C ASN A 102 -11.75 -0.78 -16.32
N THR A 103 -10.54 -0.32 -16.04
CA THR A 103 -9.36 -1.18 -16.01
C THR A 103 -9.08 -1.73 -14.62
N VAL A 104 -8.40 -2.87 -14.56
CA VAL A 104 -7.85 -3.45 -13.34
C VAL A 104 -6.35 -3.59 -13.51
N LYS A 105 -5.58 -3.06 -12.57
CA LYS A 105 -4.13 -3.24 -12.50
C LYS A 105 -3.82 -4.18 -11.35
N ILE A 106 -2.75 -4.97 -11.50
CA ILE A 106 -2.34 -5.96 -10.50
C ILE A 106 -0.85 -5.76 -10.21
N TYR A 107 -0.54 -5.47 -8.95
CA TYR A 107 0.83 -5.52 -8.44
C TYR A 107 1.04 -6.84 -7.71
N LYS A 108 2.03 -7.62 -8.14
CA LYS A 108 2.45 -8.87 -7.49
C LYS A 108 3.60 -8.55 -6.54
N LYS A 109 3.48 -8.90 -5.25
CA LYS A 109 4.52 -8.70 -4.24
C LYS A 109 5.87 -9.21 -4.73
N ILE A 110 6.87 -8.34 -4.78
CA ILE A 110 8.20 -8.66 -5.31
C ILE A 110 9.03 -9.42 -4.28
N HIS A 111 8.97 -8.97 -3.02
CA HIS A 111 9.74 -9.58 -1.94
C HIS A 111 8.78 -10.29 -0.99
N ILE A 112 8.86 -11.61 -0.94
CA ILE A 112 8.09 -12.46 -0.05
C ILE A 112 8.94 -12.88 1.14
N CYS A 113 8.33 -13.06 2.31
CA CYS A 113 9.06 -13.35 3.54
C CYS A 113 8.47 -14.55 4.30
N GLY A 114 9.29 -15.15 5.16
CA GLY A 114 8.86 -16.19 6.08
C GLY A 114 8.09 -17.33 5.42
N TYR A 115 6.94 -17.64 5.98
CA TYR A 115 6.07 -18.72 5.51
C TYR A 115 5.41 -18.46 4.15
N GLU A 116 5.40 -17.22 3.69
CA GLU A 116 4.88 -16.88 2.36
C GLU A 116 5.58 -17.67 1.23
N HIS A 117 6.87 -18.01 1.40
CA HIS A 117 7.64 -18.80 0.44
C HIS A 117 7.06 -20.18 0.13
N GLN A 118 6.22 -20.72 1.02
CA GLN A 118 5.58 -22.03 0.82
C GLN A 118 4.34 -21.95 -0.06
N ILE A 119 3.78 -20.75 -0.26
CA ILE A 119 2.50 -20.55 -0.93
C ILE A 119 2.63 -19.63 -2.13
N PHE A 120 3.37 -18.52 -2.00
CA PHE A 120 3.41 -17.48 -3.00
C PHE A 120 4.64 -17.51 -3.87
N SER A 121 4.45 -17.23 -5.14
CA SER A 121 5.49 -16.89 -6.10
C SER A 121 5.84 -15.40 -6.02
N LYS A 122 7.11 -15.07 -6.33
CA LYS A 122 7.59 -13.67 -6.36
C LYS A 122 7.10 -12.93 -7.59
N GLY A 123 6.58 -11.72 -7.39
CA GLY A 123 6.49 -10.73 -8.45
C GLY A 123 7.88 -10.31 -8.96
N ARG A 124 7.92 -9.70 -10.15
CA ARG A 124 9.18 -9.29 -10.78
C ARG A 124 9.15 -7.86 -11.32
N LYS A 125 8.00 -7.23 -11.35
CA LYS A 125 7.83 -5.92 -12.00
C LYS A 125 7.19 -4.91 -11.04
N PRO A 126 7.80 -3.74 -10.85
CA PRO A 126 7.15 -2.61 -10.24
C PRO A 126 5.91 -2.21 -11.05
N LEU A 127 4.90 -1.67 -10.37
CA LEU A 127 3.71 -1.11 -10.99
C LEU A 127 3.68 0.40 -10.75
N ILE A 128 3.57 1.17 -11.83
CA ILE A 128 3.30 2.61 -11.77
C ILE A 128 1.97 2.83 -12.47
N LEU A 129 1.04 3.47 -11.77
CA LEU A 129 -0.25 3.87 -12.28
C LEU A 129 -0.22 5.38 -12.57
N ASP A 130 -0.45 5.76 -13.81
CA ASP A 130 -0.66 7.15 -14.19
C ASP A 130 -2.13 7.51 -13.93
N THR A 131 -2.35 8.58 -13.16
CA THR A 131 -3.67 9.10 -12.81
C THR A 131 -3.72 10.60 -13.03
N GLU A 132 -4.91 11.20 -12.96
CA GLU A 132 -5.11 12.65 -12.95
C GLU A 132 -4.45 13.35 -11.76
N TYR A 133 -4.13 12.61 -10.69
CA TYR A 133 -3.45 13.09 -9.48
C TYR A 133 -1.92 12.91 -9.53
N GLY A 134 -1.37 12.42 -10.64
CA GLY A 134 0.04 12.09 -10.81
C GLY A 134 0.29 10.59 -10.80
N LYS A 135 1.56 10.22 -10.68
CA LYS A 135 2.01 8.83 -10.69
C LYS A 135 1.95 8.20 -9.31
N ILE A 136 1.35 7.02 -9.23
CA ILE A 136 1.21 6.24 -8.00
C ILE A 136 2.00 4.93 -8.14
N GLY A 137 2.85 4.63 -7.14
CA GLY A 137 3.60 3.38 -7.02
C GLY A 137 3.04 2.48 -5.93
N PHE A 138 3.27 1.18 -6.02
CA PHE A 138 2.68 0.19 -5.11
C PHE A 138 3.74 -0.74 -4.52
N GLY A 139 3.53 -1.13 -3.27
CA GLY A 139 4.27 -2.19 -2.61
C GLY A 139 3.44 -2.87 -1.53
N ILE A 140 3.88 -4.06 -1.14
CA ILE A 140 3.20 -4.86 -0.14
C ILE A 140 4.16 -5.19 1.01
N CYS A 141 3.89 -4.64 2.19
CA CYS A 141 4.47 -4.98 3.48
C CYS A 141 6.02 -5.07 3.45
N TYR A 142 6.56 -6.26 3.25
CA TYR A 142 7.99 -6.53 3.23
C TYR A 142 8.73 -5.75 2.13
N ASP A 143 8.08 -5.47 0.99
CA ASP A 143 8.59 -4.57 -0.06
C ASP A 143 8.95 -3.19 0.50
N THR A 144 8.09 -2.66 1.38
CA THR A 144 8.25 -1.34 2.00
C THR A 144 9.24 -1.38 3.16
N ILE A 145 9.19 -2.45 3.96
CA ILE A 145 9.92 -2.54 5.22
C ILE A 145 11.42 -2.75 5.00
N ARG A 146 11.80 -3.56 4.03
CA ARG A 146 13.19 -4.02 3.86
C ARG A 146 13.87 -3.60 2.56
N PHE A 147 13.10 -3.10 1.59
CA PHE A 147 13.63 -2.82 0.24
C PHE A 147 13.41 -1.36 -0.16
N PRO A 148 14.20 -0.43 0.39
CA PRO A 148 14.12 1.00 0.05
C PRO A 148 14.40 1.24 -1.44
N GLU A 149 15.07 0.32 -2.13
CA GLU A 149 15.36 0.38 -3.56
C GLU A 149 14.09 0.48 -4.41
N LEU A 150 13.01 -0.21 -4.01
CA LEU A 150 11.74 -0.16 -4.74
C LEU A 150 11.13 1.25 -4.68
N ILE A 151 11.08 1.85 -3.49
CA ILE A 151 10.55 3.22 -3.33
C ILE A 151 11.47 4.23 -4.01
N ARG A 152 12.79 4.06 -3.89
CA ARG A 152 13.78 4.90 -4.56
C ARG A 152 13.60 4.86 -6.08
N TYR A 153 13.40 3.67 -6.65
CA TYR A 153 13.09 3.49 -8.06
C TYR A 153 11.81 4.24 -8.47
N TYR A 154 10.73 4.11 -7.69
CA TYR A 154 9.49 4.81 -7.96
C TYR A 154 9.69 6.33 -7.96
N CYS A 155 10.39 6.86 -6.96
CA CYS A 155 10.69 8.28 -6.89
C CYS A 155 11.53 8.75 -8.08
N TYR A 156 12.53 7.97 -8.49
CA TYR A 156 13.31 8.24 -9.71
C TYR A 156 12.43 8.28 -10.97
N LYS A 157 11.39 7.43 -11.04
CA LYS A 157 10.42 7.40 -12.15
C LYS A 157 9.32 8.48 -12.06
N GLY A 158 9.40 9.36 -11.09
CA GLY A 158 8.46 10.48 -10.94
C GLY A 158 7.18 10.14 -10.19
N VAL A 159 7.18 9.06 -9.41
CA VAL A 159 6.04 8.73 -8.54
C VAL A 159 5.89 9.77 -7.44
N ASN A 160 4.64 10.22 -7.24
CA ASN A 160 4.28 11.26 -6.28
C ASN A 160 3.69 10.69 -4.99
N LEU A 161 2.99 9.57 -5.10
CA LEU A 161 2.37 8.85 -4.01
C LEU A 161 2.78 7.38 -4.05
N TYR A 162 3.25 6.86 -2.93
CA TYR A 162 3.48 5.43 -2.74
C TYR A 162 2.39 4.82 -1.87
N VAL A 163 1.76 3.76 -2.36
CA VAL A 163 0.70 3.01 -1.67
C VAL A 163 1.28 1.72 -1.12
N ASN A 164 1.17 1.54 0.19
CA ASN A 164 1.63 0.38 0.93
C ASN A 164 0.46 -0.41 1.51
N LEU A 165 0.37 -1.68 1.18
CA LEU A 165 -0.58 -2.62 1.78
C LEU A 165 0.19 -3.50 2.77
N SER A 166 -0.22 -3.54 4.03
CA SER A 166 0.53 -4.25 5.07
C SER A 166 -0.32 -5.20 5.90
N ALA A 167 0.36 -6.19 6.48
CA ALA A 167 -0.14 -7.08 7.53
C ALA A 167 0.94 -7.25 8.60
N VAL A 168 1.29 -6.15 9.27
CA VAL A 168 2.34 -6.11 10.28
C VAL A 168 1.78 -6.47 11.65
N THR A 169 2.40 -7.47 12.29
CA THR A 169 2.09 -7.90 13.64
C THR A 169 2.99 -7.21 14.67
N GLU A 170 2.51 -7.16 15.90
CA GLU A 170 3.32 -6.81 17.06
C GLU A 170 4.02 -8.07 17.60
N ASP A 171 5.32 -8.00 17.79
CA ASP A 171 6.14 -9.03 18.40
C ASP A 171 7.31 -8.38 19.18
N GLU A 172 8.25 -9.18 19.65
CA GLU A 172 9.43 -8.71 20.41
C GLU A 172 10.33 -7.76 19.60
N GLN A 173 10.25 -7.77 18.25
CA GLN A 173 11.07 -6.94 17.37
C GLN A 173 10.27 -5.79 16.75
N CYS A 174 8.95 -5.93 16.66
CA CYS A 174 8.03 -5.02 15.99
C CYS A 174 6.98 -4.49 16.96
N ASP A 175 7.22 -3.32 17.55
CA ASP A 175 6.22 -2.62 18.36
C ASP A 175 5.17 -1.93 17.46
N ALA A 176 4.10 -1.41 18.08
CA ALA A 176 3.02 -0.69 17.37
C ALA A 176 3.52 0.50 16.52
N CYS A 177 4.70 1.04 16.80
CA CYS A 177 5.31 2.14 16.06
C CYS A 177 6.28 1.69 14.97
N TYR A 178 6.49 0.40 14.77
CA TYR A 178 7.48 -0.10 13.80
C TYR A 178 7.19 0.38 12.38
N LEU A 179 5.97 0.18 11.90
CA LEU A 179 5.57 0.62 10.56
C LEU A 179 5.63 2.14 10.42
N LYS A 180 5.29 2.89 11.49
CA LYS A 180 5.43 4.36 11.53
C LYS A 180 6.85 4.80 11.21
N ARG A 181 7.84 4.22 11.88
CA ARG A 181 9.27 4.57 11.67
C ARG A 181 9.73 4.29 10.24
N VAL A 182 9.23 3.21 9.64
CA VAL A 182 9.50 2.86 8.24
C VAL A 182 8.90 3.90 7.30
N ILE A 183 7.66 4.29 7.51
CA ILE A 183 6.97 5.32 6.71
C ILE A 183 7.72 6.66 6.83
N GLU A 184 8.05 7.09 8.04
CA GLU A 184 8.80 8.32 8.30
C GLU A 184 10.14 8.34 7.60
N TYR A 185 10.88 7.23 7.66
CA TYR A 185 12.15 7.09 6.93
C TYR A 185 11.97 7.32 5.42
N HIS A 186 10.96 6.72 4.82
CA HIS A 186 10.73 6.86 3.37
C HIS A 186 10.23 8.25 2.99
N VAL A 187 9.38 8.88 3.80
CA VAL A 187 8.95 10.27 3.58
C VAL A 187 10.15 11.20 3.62
N LEU A 188 11.01 11.09 4.65
CA LEU A 188 12.20 11.92 4.81
C LEU A 188 13.24 11.70 3.72
N SER A 189 13.54 10.44 3.41
CA SER A 189 14.63 10.08 2.49
C SER A 189 14.29 10.32 1.02
N ASN A 190 12.99 10.39 0.67
CA ASN A 190 12.54 10.51 -0.71
C ASN A 190 11.68 11.77 -0.98
N GLY A 191 11.16 12.41 0.06
CA GLY A 191 10.24 13.53 -0.10
C GLY A 191 8.90 13.17 -0.75
N ILE A 192 8.43 11.93 -0.57
CA ILE A 192 7.24 11.36 -1.20
C ILE A 192 6.06 11.28 -0.22
N TYR A 193 4.82 11.33 -0.73
CA TYR A 193 3.64 10.95 0.04
C TYR A 193 3.52 9.44 0.12
N ILE A 194 3.09 8.95 1.28
CA ILE A 194 2.84 7.52 1.53
C ILE A 194 1.45 7.34 2.12
N ALA A 195 0.64 6.51 1.47
CA ALA A 195 -0.61 5.99 2.01
C ALA A 195 -0.39 4.53 2.40
N SER A 196 -0.47 4.24 3.69
CA SER A 196 -0.26 2.90 4.24
C SER A 196 -1.54 2.38 4.88
N SER A 197 -2.00 1.22 4.43
CA SER A 197 -3.11 0.50 5.03
C SER A 197 -2.61 -0.78 5.67
N ASN A 198 -3.03 -1.05 6.91
CA ASN A 198 -2.57 -2.21 7.68
C ASN A 198 -3.74 -3.00 8.27
N VAL A 199 -3.53 -4.32 8.39
CA VAL A 199 -4.46 -5.20 9.12
C VAL A 199 -4.47 -4.83 10.60
N CYS A 200 -5.61 -4.97 11.27
CA CYS A 200 -5.77 -4.79 12.70
C CYS A 200 -6.48 -5.98 13.37
N GLY A 201 -6.44 -6.04 14.69
CA GLY A 201 -7.05 -7.10 15.48
C GLY A 201 -6.18 -8.36 15.56
N ILE A 202 -6.80 -9.50 15.86
CA ILE A 202 -6.09 -10.77 16.14
C ILE A 202 -6.47 -11.81 15.11
N GLN A 203 -5.46 -12.51 14.56
CA GLN A 203 -5.65 -13.68 13.69
C GLN A 203 -4.74 -14.81 14.20
N ASN A 204 -5.32 -15.99 14.43
CA ASN A 204 -4.62 -17.17 14.94
C ASN A 204 -3.76 -16.94 16.20
N GLY A 205 -4.11 -15.95 17.03
CA GLY A 205 -3.38 -15.58 18.25
C GLY A 205 -2.42 -14.40 18.10
N ASP A 206 -2.02 -14.05 16.88
CA ASP A 206 -1.12 -12.92 16.64
C ASP A 206 -1.90 -11.61 16.50
N LYS A 207 -1.42 -10.55 17.16
CA LYS A 207 -1.99 -9.21 17.12
C LYS A 207 -1.38 -8.41 15.98
N PHE A 208 -2.22 -7.86 15.12
CA PHE A 208 -1.84 -6.92 14.06
C PHE A 208 -1.92 -5.48 14.56
N SER A 209 -0.93 -4.68 14.18
CA SER A 209 -0.69 -3.35 14.78
C SER A 209 -1.67 -2.27 14.32
N GLY A 210 -2.46 -2.47 13.26
CA GLY A 210 -3.28 -1.37 12.71
C GLY A 210 -2.42 -0.19 12.28
N GLY A 211 -2.79 1.02 12.68
CA GLY A 211 -1.99 2.21 12.43
C GLY A 211 -1.94 2.65 10.96
N SER A 212 -2.99 2.33 10.17
CA SER A 212 -3.11 2.84 8.81
C SER A 212 -3.07 4.36 8.82
N CYS A 213 -2.27 4.96 7.95
CA CYS A 213 -2.10 6.41 7.92
C CYS A 213 -1.72 6.91 6.54
N VAL A 214 -1.85 8.22 6.34
CA VAL A 214 -1.28 8.93 5.20
C VAL A 214 -0.29 9.96 5.73
N ALA A 215 0.95 9.90 5.27
CA ALA A 215 2.02 10.81 5.65
C ALA A 215 2.70 11.41 4.41
N GLY A 216 3.22 12.60 4.55
CA GLY A 216 3.93 13.28 3.48
C GLY A 216 4.88 14.35 3.97
N PRO A 217 5.74 14.88 3.07
CA PRO A 217 6.70 15.92 3.41
C PRO A 217 6.01 17.27 3.62
N VAL A 218 6.62 18.13 4.44
CA VAL A 218 6.16 19.51 4.67
C VAL A 218 7.25 20.51 4.37
N ARG A 219 6.90 21.58 3.66
CA ARG A 219 7.88 22.60 3.21
C ARG A 219 8.25 23.63 4.26
N LYS A 220 7.41 23.89 5.28
CA LYS A 220 7.53 25.12 6.10
C LYS A 220 7.11 24.95 7.57
N THR A 221 7.24 23.80 8.19
CA THR A 221 6.87 23.60 9.59
C THR A 221 8.03 23.08 10.43
N GLU A 222 7.92 23.18 11.75
CA GLU A 222 8.88 22.60 12.68
C GLU A 222 8.96 21.08 12.61
N LYS A 223 7.90 20.43 12.10
CA LYS A 223 7.84 18.98 11.89
C LYS A 223 8.11 18.68 10.42
N PRO A 224 9.11 17.86 10.08
CA PRO A 224 9.47 17.55 8.67
C PRO A 224 8.49 16.59 7.98
N ILE A 225 7.59 15.97 8.74
CA ILE A 225 6.56 15.03 8.26
C ILE A 225 5.21 15.49 8.78
N HIS A 226 4.20 15.46 7.92
CA HIS A 226 2.81 15.66 8.28
C HIS A 226 2.02 14.37 8.12
N TYR A 227 1.25 14.01 9.14
CA TYR A 227 0.24 12.97 9.05
C TYR A 227 -1.10 13.62 8.69
N TYR A 228 -1.60 13.32 7.51
CA TYR A 228 -2.86 13.84 7.01
C TYR A 228 -4.05 13.16 7.65
N CYS A 229 -3.92 11.86 7.98
CA CYS A 229 -4.96 11.17 8.74
C CYS A 229 -4.32 10.16 9.69
N ASN A 230 -5.01 9.89 10.81
CA ASN A 230 -4.65 8.94 11.85
C ASN A 230 -3.23 9.16 12.44
N GLU A 231 -2.89 10.41 12.78
CA GLU A 231 -1.59 10.77 13.39
C GLU A 231 -1.29 9.96 14.66
N GLU A 232 -2.33 9.65 15.46
CA GLU A 232 -2.23 8.88 16.70
C GLU A 232 -2.06 7.37 16.45
N LEU A 233 -2.16 6.93 15.18
CA LEU A 233 -2.01 5.53 14.76
C LEU A 233 -2.96 4.58 15.50
N SER A 234 -4.24 4.91 15.52
CA SER A 234 -5.27 4.02 16.09
C SER A 234 -5.10 2.58 15.60
N GLN A 235 -5.16 1.64 16.53
CA GLN A 235 -5.14 0.20 16.24
C GLN A 235 -6.53 -0.38 15.98
N GLU A 236 -7.58 0.42 16.26
CA GLU A 236 -8.96 -0.02 16.11
C GLU A 236 -9.39 -0.07 14.63
N PRO A 237 -10.34 -0.96 14.28
CA PRO A 237 -10.93 -0.99 12.94
C PRO A 237 -11.53 0.35 12.56
N GLY A 238 -11.21 0.85 11.38
CA GLY A 238 -11.70 2.16 10.95
C GLY A 238 -11.24 2.55 9.55
N ILE A 239 -11.83 3.63 9.05
CA ILE A 239 -11.42 4.31 7.82
C ILE A 239 -10.99 5.73 8.18
N PHE A 240 -9.86 6.14 7.64
CA PHE A 240 -9.26 7.45 7.89
C PHE A 240 -9.09 8.16 6.55
N THR A 241 -9.65 9.36 6.45
CA THR A 241 -9.74 10.10 5.18
C THR A 241 -9.21 11.51 5.35
N ASP A 242 -8.40 11.98 4.41
CA ASP A 242 -7.99 13.38 4.31
C ASP A 242 -7.63 13.74 2.87
N GLU A 243 -7.35 15.01 2.63
CA GLU A 243 -6.93 15.54 1.36
C GLU A 243 -5.41 15.71 1.32
N ILE A 244 -4.79 15.23 0.25
CA ILE A 244 -3.36 15.40 -0.03
C ILE A 244 -3.15 16.06 -1.39
N LYS A 245 -1.94 16.61 -1.57
CA LYS A 245 -1.49 17.22 -2.83
C LYS A 245 -0.21 16.54 -3.30
N PRO A 246 -0.31 15.36 -3.93
CA PRO A 246 0.89 14.60 -4.33
C PRO A 246 1.85 15.39 -5.22
N GLU A 247 1.35 16.35 -6.00
CA GLU A 247 2.13 17.24 -6.84
C GLU A 247 3.05 18.18 -6.03
N GLU A 248 2.75 18.41 -4.74
CA GLU A 248 3.56 19.21 -3.84
C GLU A 248 4.69 18.44 -3.14
N ASN A 249 5.00 17.22 -3.57
CA ASN A 249 6.09 16.40 -3.04
C ASN A 249 7.46 17.13 -3.09
N LEU A 250 8.39 16.67 -2.26
CA LEU A 250 9.71 17.30 -2.11
C LEU A 250 10.82 16.46 -2.77
N ARG A 251 10.79 16.34 -4.09
CA ARG A 251 11.72 15.53 -4.87
C ARG A 251 13.14 16.15 -5.01
N MET A 252 13.67 16.74 -3.96
CA MET A 252 14.87 17.57 -3.98
C MET A 252 16.11 16.85 -4.54
N ILE A 253 16.28 15.56 -4.24
CA ILE A 253 17.43 14.79 -4.74
C ILE A 253 17.29 14.36 -6.20
N PHE A 254 16.05 14.36 -6.74
CA PHE A 254 15.77 13.94 -8.12
C PHE A 254 15.62 15.13 -9.09
N ASP A 255 15.11 16.26 -8.60
CA ASP A 255 14.77 17.42 -9.43
C ASP A 255 15.66 18.63 -9.13
N GLY A 256 16.58 18.48 -8.16
CA GLY A 256 17.34 19.58 -7.59
C GLY A 256 16.54 20.39 -6.57
N ASN A 257 17.19 21.40 -5.98
CA ASN A 257 16.59 22.25 -4.95
C ASN A 257 17.17 23.66 -4.99
N ARG A 258 16.75 24.52 -4.04
CA ARG A 258 17.21 25.94 -3.98
C ARG A 258 18.72 26.10 -3.76
N PHE A 259 19.42 25.11 -3.26
CA PHE A 259 20.86 25.14 -3.02
C PHE A 259 21.65 24.50 -4.16
N SER A 260 21.04 23.56 -4.89
CA SER A 260 21.62 22.90 -6.04
C SER A 260 20.54 22.67 -7.11
N PRO A 261 20.62 23.33 -8.28
CA PRO A 261 19.70 23.05 -9.38
C PRO A 261 19.98 21.72 -10.08
N ILE A 262 21.09 21.06 -9.74
CA ILE A 262 21.50 19.79 -10.31
C ILE A 262 20.99 18.67 -9.39
N PRO A 263 20.29 17.63 -9.91
CA PRO A 263 19.92 16.47 -9.12
C PRO A 263 21.13 15.78 -8.47
N ASP A 264 21.00 15.41 -7.20
CA ASP A 264 22.07 14.71 -6.47
C ASP A 264 22.04 13.18 -6.73
N PHE A 265 20.90 12.65 -7.19
CA PHE A 265 20.71 11.23 -7.43
C PHE A 265 21.30 10.79 -8.77
N ASP A 266 22.38 9.99 -8.74
CA ASP A 266 23.03 9.43 -9.93
C ASP A 266 22.81 7.90 -10.01
N MET A 267 21.85 7.49 -10.83
CA MET A 267 21.53 6.08 -11.04
C MET A 267 22.72 5.29 -11.62
N ASN A 268 23.53 5.91 -12.50
CA ASN A 268 24.64 5.22 -13.13
C ASN A 268 25.75 4.90 -12.12
N LEU A 269 26.00 5.84 -11.21
CA LEU A 269 26.95 5.64 -10.11
C LEU A 269 26.53 4.45 -9.23
N TYR A 270 25.27 4.42 -8.78
CA TYR A 270 24.77 3.32 -7.94
C TYR A 270 24.77 2.00 -8.69
N TYR A 271 24.35 1.99 -9.96
CA TYR A 271 24.36 0.79 -10.79
C TYR A 271 25.78 0.21 -10.94
N SER A 272 26.80 1.06 -11.10
CA SER A 272 28.19 0.61 -11.21
C SER A 272 28.64 -0.16 -9.96
N TRP A 273 28.28 0.31 -8.76
CA TRP A 273 28.67 -0.39 -7.51
C TRP A 273 28.11 -1.81 -7.42
N TYR A 274 26.88 -2.04 -7.93
CA TYR A 274 26.30 -3.39 -7.93
C TYR A 274 26.85 -4.29 -9.04
N GLN A 275 27.61 -3.74 -10.01
CA GLN A 275 28.29 -4.51 -11.05
C GLN A 275 29.72 -4.94 -10.64
N GLU A 276 30.31 -4.26 -9.67
CA GLU A 276 31.59 -4.63 -9.10
C GLU A 276 31.46 -5.95 -8.31
N ARG A 277 32.20 -6.98 -8.73
CA ARG A 277 32.24 -8.31 -8.08
C ARG A 277 33.53 -8.49 -7.33
#